data_b201cb89a24f095a943b5e237ec4fbf0
#
_entry.id   b201cb89a24f095a943b5e237ec4fbf0
#
_cell.length_a   1.000
_cell.length_b   1.000
_cell.length_c   1.000
_cell.angle_alpha   90.00
_cell.angle_beta   90.00
_cell.angle_gamma   90.00
#
_symmetry.space_group_name_H-M   'P 1'
#
loop_
_entity.id
_entity.type
_entity.pdbx_description
1 polymer ?
#
loop_
_entity_poly.entity_id
_entity_poly.type
_entity_poly.pdbx_seq_one_letter_code
_entity_poly.pdbx_strand_id
1 'polypeptide(L)'
;MHIFDHSHNETYLMIDGEILFRAGQPARHIYLLERGQINILTAEGRILHRYHQSDLFGIPEVLSGLPWPAMAQVKGPTGIRVFSAASVLRRIAHMPPAHRDLLQTIMTEAS
;
A
#
# COMPACT_ATOMS: atom_id res chain seq x y z
N MET A 1 12.40 -16.44 4.75
CA MET A 1 11.03 -16.33 5.20
C MET A 1 10.16 -15.76 4.11
N HIS A 2 9.06 -16.41 3.87
CA HIS A 2 8.15 -16.02 2.80
C HIS A 2 7.05 -15.13 3.36
N ILE A 3 7.41 -13.93 3.64
CA ILE A 3 6.55 -12.96 4.31
C ILE A 3 5.21 -12.76 3.59
N PHE A 4 5.23 -12.79 2.27
CA PHE A 4 4.06 -12.47 1.46
C PHE A 4 3.54 -13.65 0.65
N ASP A 5 3.85 -14.87 1.06
CA ASP A 5 3.58 -16.04 0.23
C ASP A 5 2.16 -16.55 0.32
N HIS A 6 1.37 -16.06 1.24
CA HIS A 6 0.02 -16.55 1.45
C HIS A 6 -1.01 -15.46 1.33
N SER A 7 -2.24 -15.87 1.22
CA SER A 7 -3.36 -14.96 1.35
C SER A 7 -3.58 -14.49 2.79
N HIS A 8 -2.72 -14.91 3.70
CA HIS A 8 -2.82 -14.52 5.10
C HIS A 8 -2.46 -13.07 5.29
N ASN A 9 -3.26 -12.37 6.07
CA ASN A 9 -3.01 -10.99 6.44
C ASN A 9 -2.22 -10.98 7.73
N GLU A 10 -0.94 -10.67 7.63
CA GLU A 10 -0.07 -10.60 8.79
C GLU A 10 0.31 -9.16 9.07
N THR A 11 0.46 -8.86 10.35
CA THR A 11 0.94 -7.54 10.76
C THR A 11 2.44 -7.60 10.94
N TYR A 12 3.13 -6.69 10.27
CA TYR A 12 4.58 -6.54 10.38
C TYR A 12 4.90 -5.33 11.21
N LEU A 13 5.83 -5.50 12.14
CA LEU A 13 6.30 -4.41 12.98
C LEU A 13 7.56 -3.83 12.34
N MET A 14 7.57 -2.51 12.19
CA MET A 14 8.69 -1.78 11.62
C MET A 14 9.16 -0.72 12.59
N ILE A 15 10.43 -0.39 12.52
CA ILE A 15 11.04 0.62 13.37
C ILE A 15 11.29 1.91 12.59
N ASP A 16 11.51 2.99 13.32
CA ASP A 16 11.75 4.30 12.75
C ASP A 16 12.84 4.27 11.68
N GLY A 17 12.56 4.88 10.54
CA GLY A 17 13.53 5.01 9.46
C GLY A 17 13.54 3.87 8.45
N GLU A 18 12.87 2.75 8.73
CA GLU A 18 12.82 1.66 7.77
C GLU A 18 12.05 2.07 6.50
N ILE A 19 12.52 1.55 5.37
CA ILE A 19 11.91 1.82 4.06
C ILE A 19 10.93 0.69 3.73
N LEU A 20 9.68 1.05 3.49
CA LEU A 20 8.66 0.09 3.09
C LEU A 20 8.76 -0.24 1.60
N PHE A 21 8.89 0.79 0.78
CA PHE A 21 9.15 0.63 -0.64
C PHE A 21 9.86 1.88 -1.18
N ARG A 22 10.50 1.69 -2.34
CA ARG A 22 11.24 2.77 -3.00
C ARG A 22 10.56 3.15 -4.30
N ALA A 23 10.77 4.39 -4.73
CA ALA A 23 10.30 4.86 -6.02
C ALA A 23 10.80 3.94 -7.14
N GLY A 24 9.94 3.63 -8.09
CA GLY A 24 10.28 2.79 -9.24
C GLY A 24 10.14 1.30 -9.02
N GLN A 25 10.01 0.84 -7.79
CA GLN A 25 9.77 -0.58 -7.52
C GLN A 25 8.34 -0.96 -7.91
N PRO A 26 8.14 -2.19 -8.42
CA PRO A 26 6.78 -2.64 -8.74
C PRO A 26 5.87 -2.63 -7.52
N ALA A 27 4.66 -2.13 -7.68
CA ALA A 27 3.68 -2.12 -6.61
C ALA A 27 2.97 -3.48 -6.57
N ARG A 28 3.37 -4.32 -5.63
CA ARG A 28 2.87 -5.70 -5.51
C ARG A 28 2.02 -5.93 -4.28
N HIS A 29 1.90 -4.94 -3.41
CA HIS A 29 1.20 -5.08 -2.14
C HIS A 29 0.38 -3.83 -1.84
N ILE A 30 -0.73 -4.06 -1.15
CA ILE A 30 -1.55 -3.01 -0.57
C ILE A 30 -1.30 -3.04 0.93
N TYR A 31 -1.25 -1.89 1.55
CA TYR A 31 -0.87 -1.75 2.94
C TYR A 31 -1.97 -1.10 3.75
N LEU A 32 -2.25 -1.67 4.93
CA LEU A 32 -3.11 -1.05 5.94
C LEU A 32 -2.24 -0.66 7.12
N LEU A 33 -2.20 0.62 7.42
CA LEU A 33 -1.43 1.12 8.56
C LEU A 33 -2.26 0.92 9.82
N GLU A 34 -1.83 -0.03 10.66
CA GLU A 34 -2.58 -0.36 11.87
C GLU A 34 -2.20 0.55 13.03
N ARG A 35 -0.95 1.03 13.06
CA ARG A 35 -0.49 2.00 14.04
C ARG A 35 0.79 2.64 13.55
N GLY A 36 1.12 3.81 14.07
CA GLY A 36 2.32 4.54 13.69
C GLY A 36 2.07 5.50 12.55
N GLN A 37 3.12 5.78 11.81
CA GLN A 37 3.07 6.77 10.74
C GLN A 37 4.02 6.38 9.61
N ILE A 38 3.61 6.66 8.37
CA ILE A 38 4.44 6.45 7.19
C ILE A 38 4.47 7.76 6.40
N ASN A 39 5.68 8.18 6.04
CA ASN A 39 5.90 9.35 5.21
C ASN A 39 6.21 8.93 3.79
N ILE A 40 5.55 9.54 2.83
CA ILE A 40 5.85 9.39 1.41
C ILE A 40 6.78 10.54 1.04
N LEU A 41 7.95 10.20 0.50
CA LEU A 41 9.05 11.16 0.32
C LEU A 41 9.47 11.27 -1.13
N THR A 42 9.83 12.49 -1.55
CA THR A 42 10.53 12.72 -2.81
C THR A 42 11.96 12.18 -2.73
N ALA A 43 12.64 12.14 -3.89
CA ALA A 43 14.05 11.77 -3.94
C ALA A 43 14.93 12.70 -3.08
N GLU A 44 14.50 13.94 -2.89
CA GLU A 44 15.22 14.93 -2.08
C GLU A 44 14.86 14.85 -0.59
N GLY A 45 13.97 13.92 -0.22
CA GLY A 45 13.60 13.72 1.17
C GLY A 45 12.46 14.60 1.65
N ARG A 46 11.77 15.29 0.74
CA ARG A 46 10.62 16.12 1.11
C ARG A 46 9.36 15.27 1.26
N ILE A 47 8.58 15.56 2.29
CA ILE A 47 7.35 14.82 2.56
C ILE A 47 6.27 15.26 1.58
N LEU A 48 5.77 14.30 0.79
CA LEU A 48 4.65 14.51 -0.13
C LEU A 48 3.32 14.21 0.55
N HIS A 49 3.31 13.21 1.42
CA HIS A 49 2.10 12.75 2.06
C HIS A 49 2.44 11.97 3.33
N ARG A 50 1.54 11.96 4.29
CA ARG A 50 1.66 11.17 5.51
C ARG A 50 0.45 10.28 5.65
N TYR A 51 0.71 8.99 5.86
CA TYR A 51 -0.34 8.05 6.22
C TYR A 51 -0.37 7.89 7.72
N HIS A 52 -1.57 7.73 8.25
CA HIS A 52 -1.83 7.60 9.67
C HIS A 52 -2.57 6.30 9.95
N GLN A 53 -2.82 6.05 11.23
CA GLN A 53 -3.52 4.86 11.66
C GLN A 53 -4.84 4.72 10.91
N SER A 54 -5.12 3.50 10.43
CA SER A 54 -6.30 3.11 9.66
C SER A 54 -6.28 3.50 8.19
N ASP A 55 -5.23 4.16 7.72
CA ASP A 55 -5.10 4.45 6.30
C ASP A 55 -4.74 3.20 5.51
N LEU A 56 -5.40 3.05 4.37
CA LEU A 56 -5.15 1.99 3.40
C LEU A 56 -4.54 2.62 2.16
N PHE A 57 -3.43 2.08 1.68
CA PHE A 57 -2.75 2.69 0.53
C PHE A 57 -2.12 1.65 -0.39
N GLY A 58 -1.83 2.08 -1.62
CA GLY A 58 -1.27 1.23 -2.66
C GLY A 58 -2.30 0.70 -3.65
N ILE A 59 -3.58 0.94 -3.44
CA ILE A 59 -4.63 0.42 -4.32
C ILE A 59 -4.50 0.92 -5.76
N PRO A 60 -4.37 2.23 -6.02
CA PRO A 60 -4.27 2.71 -7.40
C PRO A 60 -3.08 2.10 -8.14
N GLU A 61 -1.92 2.06 -7.49
CA GLU A 61 -0.69 1.54 -8.09
C GLU A 61 -0.83 0.05 -8.42
N VAL A 62 -1.33 -0.74 -7.47
CA VAL A 62 -1.48 -2.17 -7.65
C VAL A 62 -2.47 -2.49 -8.78
N LEU A 63 -3.62 -1.83 -8.78
CA LEU A 63 -4.67 -2.11 -9.77
C LEU A 63 -4.30 -1.59 -11.16
N SER A 64 -3.49 -0.54 -11.24
CA SER A 64 -3.07 0.03 -12.51
C SER A 64 -1.78 -0.60 -13.05
N GLY A 65 -1.13 -1.44 -12.26
CA GLY A 65 0.15 -2.03 -12.64
C GLY A 65 1.30 -1.03 -12.69
N LEU A 66 1.18 0.07 -11.99
CA LEU A 66 2.20 1.12 -11.98
C LEU A 66 3.23 0.88 -10.90
N PRO A 67 4.48 1.34 -11.11
CA PRO A 67 5.47 1.32 -10.04
C PRO A 67 5.14 2.37 -8.97
N TRP A 68 5.77 2.23 -7.80
CA TRP A 68 5.64 3.23 -6.75
C TRP A 68 6.20 4.57 -7.24
N PRO A 69 5.45 5.66 -7.10
CA PRO A 69 5.92 6.97 -7.58
C PRO A 69 6.91 7.64 -6.63
N ALA A 70 7.01 7.16 -5.41
CA ALA A 70 7.85 7.77 -4.38
C ALA A 70 8.24 6.73 -3.34
N MET A 71 9.10 7.13 -2.40
CA MET A 71 9.57 6.26 -1.33
C MET A 71 8.64 6.35 -0.12
N ALA A 72 8.40 5.23 0.54
CA ALA A 72 7.66 5.20 1.80
C ALA A 72 8.61 4.85 2.94
N GLN A 73 8.68 5.73 3.94
CA GLN A 73 9.54 5.55 5.09
C GLN A 73 8.71 5.59 6.38
N VAL A 74 8.98 4.63 7.25
CA VAL A 74 8.30 4.52 8.54
C VAL A 74 8.82 5.59 9.49
N LYS A 75 7.91 6.21 10.23
CA LYS A 75 8.24 7.17 11.28
C LYS A 75 7.76 6.63 12.62
N GLY A 76 8.71 6.34 13.51
CA GLY A 76 8.42 5.75 14.80
C GLY A 76 8.02 4.28 14.69
N PRO A 77 7.72 3.64 15.82
CA PRO A 77 7.25 2.25 15.81
C PRO A 77 5.93 2.14 15.03
N THR A 78 5.89 1.21 14.09
CA THR A 78 4.78 1.15 13.14
C THR A 78 4.35 -0.30 12.93
N GLY A 79 3.05 -0.54 12.88
CA GLY A 79 2.46 -1.82 12.55
C GLY A 79 1.71 -1.74 11.24
N ILE A 80 2.03 -2.63 10.32
CA ILE A 80 1.48 -2.62 8.97
C ILE A 80 0.91 -3.99 8.64
N ARG A 81 -0.32 -4.01 8.13
CA ARG A 81 -0.90 -5.23 7.57
C ARG A 81 -0.72 -5.20 6.06
N VAL A 82 -0.27 -6.31 5.50
CA VAL A 82 0.12 -6.40 4.10
C VAL A 82 -0.80 -7.35 3.36
N PHE A 83 -1.31 -6.91 2.20
CA PHE A 83 -2.14 -7.72 1.31
C PHE A 83 -1.43 -7.84 -0.02
N SER A 84 -1.31 -9.06 -0.55
CA SER A 84 -0.70 -9.24 -1.86
C SER A 84 -1.60 -8.69 -2.96
N ALA A 85 -0.98 -8.15 -4.02
CA ALA A 85 -1.71 -7.69 -5.20
C ALA A 85 -2.54 -8.81 -5.80
N ALA A 86 -1.97 -10.01 -5.92
CA ALA A 86 -2.66 -11.15 -6.50
C ALA A 86 -3.92 -11.51 -5.71
N SER A 87 -3.84 -11.49 -4.38
CA SER A 87 -4.98 -11.78 -3.51
C SER A 87 -6.09 -10.75 -3.68
N VAL A 88 -5.71 -9.47 -3.73
CA VAL A 88 -6.68 -8.39 -3.89
C VAL A 88 -7.35 -8.45 -5.26
N LEU A 89 -6.55 -8.68 -6.31
CA LEU A 89 -7.09 -8.77 -7.68
C LEU A 89 -8.05 -9.94 -7.83
N ARG A 90 -7.77 -11.07 -7.19
CA ARG A 90 -8.70 -12.21 -7.21
C ARG A 90 -10.02 -11.87 -6.55
N ARG A 91 -10.00 -11.17 -5.42
CA ARG A 91 -11.22 -10.74 -4.74
C ARG A 91 -12.03 -9.78 -5.59
N ILE A 92 -11.35 -8.85 -6.26
CA ILE A 92 -12.00 -7.90 -7.15
C ILE A 92 -12.65 -8.62 -8.34
N ALA A 93 -11.99 -9.63 -8.89
CA ALA A 93 -12.51 -10.40 -10.02
C ALA A 93 -13.80 -11.14 -9.66
N HIS A 94 -14.01 -11.44 -8.39
CA HIS A 94 -15.24 -12.10 -7.91
C HIS A 94 -16.29 -11.12 -7.39
N MET A 95 -16.01 -9.82 -7.44
CA MET A 95 -16.99 -8.81 -7.05
C MET A 95 -18.05 -8.64 -8.13
N PRO A 96 -19.29 -8.28 -7.74
CA PRO A 96 -20.28 -7.85 -8.73
C PRO A 96 -19.76 -6.68 -9.56
N PRO A 97 -20.13 -6.57 -10.85
CA PRO A 97 -19.65 -5.48 -11.72
C PRO A 97 -19.84 -4.08 -11.13
N ALA A 98 -20.96 -3.84 -10.45
CA ALA A 98 -21.21 -2.54 -9.84
C ALA A 98 -20.15 -2.16 -8.79
N HIS A 99 -19.68 -3.14 -8.02
CA HIS A 99 -18.64 -2.89 -7.03
C HIS A 99 -17.31 -2.58 -7.69
N ARG A 100 -16.99 -3.24 -8.81
CA ARG A 100 -15.75 -2.95 -9.54
C ARG A 100 -15.78 -1.56 -10.15
N ASP A 101 -16.92 -1.15 -10.68
CA ASP A 101 -17.08 0.18 -11.26
C ASP A 101 -16.91 1.26 -10.19
N LEU A 102 -17.48 1.05 -9.02
CA LEU A 102 -17.33 1.97 -7.90
C LEU A 102 -15.87 2.10 -7.47
N LEU A 103 -15.17 0.98 -7.39
CA LEU A 103 -13.76 0.97 -7.01
C LEU A 103 -12.92 1.73 -8.03
N GLN A 104 -13.17 1.55 -9.33
CA GLN A 104 -12.46 2.29 -10.37
C GLN A 104 -12.76 3.79 -10.30
N THR A 105 -13.97 4.16 -10.01
CA THR A 105 -14.35 5.56 -9.85
C THR A 105 -13.56 6.19 -8.69
N ILE A 106 -13.48 5.51 -7.57
CA ILE A 106 -12.71 5.97 -6.41
C ILE A 106 -11.24 6.15 -6.79
N MET A 107 -10.66 5.19 -7.50
CA MET A 107 -9.28 5.27 -7.94
C MET A 107 -9.03 6.46 -8.87
N THR A 108 -9.94 6.68 -9.80
CA THR A 108 -9.83 7.80 -10.75
C THR A 108 -9.86 9.13 -10.03
N GLU A 109 -10.73 9.26 -9.04
CA GLU A 109 -10.83 10.50 -8.26
C GLU A 109 -9.63 10.70 -7.33
N ALA A 110 -9.04 9.61 -6.85
CA ALA A 110 -7.89 9.68 -5.95
C ALA A 110 -6.59 10.00 -6.67
N SER A 111 -6.54 9.74 -7.96
CA SER A 111 -5.35 10.04 -8.76
C SER A 111 -5.44 11.43 -9.38
#